data_9e812f06edb32408a44a97f3f031ab3f
#
_entry.id   9e812f06edb32408a44a97f3f031ab3f
#
_cell.length_a   1.000
_cell.length_b   1.000
_cell.length_c   1.000
_cell.angle_alpha   90.00
_cell.angle_beta   90.00
_cell.angle_gamma   90.00
#
_symmetry.space_group_name_H-M   'P 1'
#
loop_
_entity.id
_entity.type
_entity.pdbx_description
1 polymer ?
#
loop_
_entity_poly.entity_id
_entity_poly.type
_entity_poly.pdbx_seq_one_letter_code
_entity_poly.pdbx_strand_id
1 'polypeptide(L)'
;MAAVSWSTARPGGVGTMAVQIAASMGAEVTGVCGTRNVELVCSIGAARVIDYTTEDFTRDRQRYDVILDNVLNRPPSATARLLTPRGVLIPNSIGNTGGLLAGLPRMARAMLMGLGRTTVKTATLTVNRDNLGALAALLESGTVRVVIDQTYPLDCTAAAVAHMLGHHARGKVAITVP
;
A
#
# COMPACT_ATOMS: atom_id res chain seq x y z
N MET A 1 -12.43 -16.85 -3.52
CA MET A 1 -11.96 -15.53 -4.01
C MET A 1 -11.45 -14.80 -2.78
N ALA A 2 -10.19 -14.43 -2.73
CA ALA A 2 -9.64 -13.72 -1.58
C ALA A 2 -9.95 -12.22 -1.75
N ALA A 3 -10.70 -11.62 -0.82
CA ALA A 3 -10.89 -10.17 -0.78
C ALA A 3 -9.66 -9.54 -0.13
N VAL A 4 -8.90 -8.76 -0.89
CA VAL A 4 -7.72 -8.06 -0.41
C VAL A 4 -8.07 -6.59 -0.26
N SER A 5 -8.03 -6.05 0.95
CA SER A 5 -8.12 -4.61 1.17
C SER A 5 -6.74 -4.00 1.16
N TRP A 6 -6.64 -2.90 0.51
CA TRP A 6 -5.44 -2.13 0.39
C TRP A 6 -5.66 -0.74 0.98
N SER A 7 -5.08 -0.45 2.13
CA SER A 7 -5.10 0.91 2.69
C SER A 7 -3.88 1.69 2.22
N THR A 8 -4.07 2.60 1.28
CA THR A 8 -3.06 3.60 0.97
C THR A 8 -3.70 4.98 1.09
N ALA A 9 -3.44 5.68 2.16
CA ALA A 9 -3.74 7.11 2.22
C ALA A 9 -2.96 7.90 1.14
N ARG A 10 -2.00 7.24 0.45
CA ARG A 10 -1.21 7.77 -0.65
C ARG A 10 -0.86 6.62 -1.60
N PRO A 11 -1.20 6.66 -2.88
CA PRO A 11 -0.73 5.70 -3.86
C PRO A 11 0.75 5.98 -4.16
N GLY A 12 1.60 5.67 -3.19
CA GLY A 12 3.04 5.62 -3.38
C GLY A 12 3.43 4.40 -4.20
N GLY A 13 4.72 4.31 -4.57
CA GLY A 13 5.20 3.23 -5.41
C GLY A 13 4.99 1.81 -4.86
N VAL A 14 4.79 1.61 -3.55
CA VAL A 14 4.44 0.30 -2.97
C VAL A 14 2.97 -0.02 -3.24
N GLY A 15 2.08 0.95 -3.03
CA GLY A 15 0.64 0.78 -3.19
C GLY A 15 0.24 0.40 -4.61
N THR A 16 0.75 1.13 -5.59
CA THR A 16 0.44 0.89 -7.00
C THR A 16 0.91 -0.48 -7.50
N MET A 17 2.09 -0.94 -7.04
CA MET A 17 2.61 -2.26 -7.39
C MET A 17 1.75 -3.37 -6.82
N ALA A 18 1.41 -3.27 -5.58
CA ALA A 18 0.78 -4.37 -4.92
C ALA A 18 -0.71 -4.50 -5.27
N VAL A 19 -1.43 -3.42 -5.65
CA VAL A 19 -2.75 -3.53 -6.29
C VAL A 19 -2.65 -4.42 -7.52
N GLN A 20 -1.69 -4.16 -8.40
CA GLN A 20 -1.49 -4.91 -9.64
C GLN A 20 -1.10 -6.37 -9.36
N ILE A 21 -0.17 -6.61 -8.43
CA ILE A 21 0.24 -7.97 -8.06
C ILE A 21 -0.95 -8.74 -7.48
N ALA A 22 -1.70 -8.17 -6.55
CA ALA A 22 -2.85 -8.84 -5.97
C ALA A 22 -3.93 -9.15 -7.01
N ALA A 23 -4.22 -8.19 -7.90
CA ALA A 23 -5.16 -8.39 -9.00
C ALA A 23 -4.70 -9.49 -9.97
N SER A 24 -3.41 -9.53 -10.31
CA SER A 24 -2.84 -10.57 -11.18
C SER A 24 -2.90 -11.98 -10.56
N MET A 25 -2.94 -12.06 -9.24
CA MET A 25 -3.13 -13.31 -8.51
C MET A 25 -4.62 -13.71 -8.37
N GLY A 26 -5.54 -12.98 -9.03
CA GLY A 26 -6.97 -13.27 -9.00
C GLY A 26 -7.68 -12.79 -7.74
N ALA A 27 -7.07 -11.91 -6.94
CA ALA A 27 -7.71 -11.33 -5.78
C ALA A 27 -8.69 -10.21 -6.18
N GLU A 28 -9.81 -10.10 -5.46
CA GLU A 28 -10.72 -8.97 -5.55
C GLU A 28 -10.15 -7.82 -4.68
N VAL A 29 -9.55 -6.84 -5.35
CA VAL A 29 -8.81 -5.78 -4.66
C VAL A 29 -9.72 -4.59 -4.37
N THR A 30 -9.81 -4.19 -3.10
CA THR A 30 -10.39 -2.90 -2.68
C THR A 30 -9.25 -1.93 -2.34
N GLY A 31 -9.12 -0.85 -3.11
CA GLY A 31 -8.16 0.22 -2.85
C GLY A 31 -8.75 1.27 -1.90
N VAL A 32 -7.94 1.81 -1.00
CA VAL A 32 -8.32 2.97 -0.17
C VAL A 32 -7.36 4.10 -0.48
N CYS A 33 -7.87 5.21 -1.00
CA CYS A 33 -7.04 6.35 -1.40
C CYS A 33 -7.80 7.68 -1.26
N GLY A 34 -7.17 8.79 -1.54
CA GLY A 34 -7.87 10.09 -1.63
C GLY A 34 -8.38 10.33 -3.04
N THR A 35 -9.36 11.23 -3.18
CA THR A 35 -10.12 11.55 -4.40
C THR A 35 -9.28 11.61 -5.67
N ARG A 36 -8.14 12.31 -5.63
CA ARG A 36 -7.24 12.49 -6.79
C ARG A 36 -6.65 11.21 -7.36
N ASN A 37 -6.76 10.10 -6.63
CA ASN A 37 -6.12 8.83 -6.96
C ASN A 37 -7.11 7.72 -7.29
N VAL A 38 -8.40 7.98 -7.19
CA VAL A 38 -9.46 7.00 -7.43
C VAL A 38 -9.33 6.40 -8.83
N GLU A 39 -9.26 7.24 -9.85
CA GLU A 39 -9.12 6.79 -11.24
C GLU A 39 -7.84 5.96 -11.46
N LEU A 40 -6.71 6.39 -10.90
CA LEU A 40 -5.46 5.65 -10.99
C LEU A 40 -5.61 4.27 -10.36
N VAL A 41 -6.15 4.18 -9.14
CA VAL A 41 -6.28 2.92 -8.41
C VAL A 41 -7.24 1.96 -9.12
N CYS A 42 -8.33 2.46 -9.71
CA CYS A 42 -9.21 1.67 -10.59
C CYS A 42 -8.45 1.17 -11.83
N SER A 43 -7.70 2.06 -12.50
CA SER A 43 -7.00 1.73 -13.76
C SER A 43 -5.89 0.69 -13.63
N ILE A 44 -5.39 0.45 -12.42
CA ILE A 44 -4.35 -0.53 -12.13
C ILE A 44 -4.88 -1.84 -11.54
N GLY A 45 -6.21 -2.06 -11.56
CA GLY A 45 -6.80 -3.35 -11.27
C GLY A 45 -7.55 -3.45 -9.93
N ALA A 46 -7.82 -2.35 -9.22
CA ALA A 46 -8.75 -2.39 -8.10
C ALA A 46 -10.19 -2.57 -8.59
N ALA A 47 -10.87 -3.60 -8.07
CA ALA A 47 -12.27 -3.87 -8.37
C ALA A 47 -13.20 -2.86 -7.68
N ARG A 48 -12.76 -2.30 -6.55
CA ARG A 48 -13.46 -1.28 -5.78
C ARG A 48 -12.46 -0.27 -5.22
N VAL A 49 -12.88 0.98 -5.09
CA VAL A 49 -12.07 2.02 -4.43
C VAL A 49 -12.92 2.76 -3.40
N ILE A 50 -12.34 2.94 -2.22
CA ILE A 50 -12.89 3.74 -1.13
C ILE A 50 -12.10 5.05 -1.05
N ASP A 51 -12.80 6.16 -1.24
CA ASP A 51 -12.20 7.49 -1.04
C ASP A 51 -12.29 7.89 0.44
N TYR A 52 -11.16 7.80 1.15
CA TYR A 52 -11.12 8.12 2.58
C TYR A 52 -11.41 9.60 2.90
N THR A 53 -11.47 10.49 1.89
CA THR A 53 -11.82 11.90 2.09
C THR A 53 -13.33 12.09 2.22
N THR A 54 -14.11 11.17 1.69
CA THR A 54 -15.58 11.20 1.69
C THR A 54 -16.21 10.15 2.59
N GLU A 55 -15.51 9.04 2.82
CA GLU A 55 -16.04 7.95 3.64
C GLU A 55 -14.99 7.33 4.58
N ASP A 56 -15.42 6.81 5.71
CA ASP A 56 -14.54 6.12 6.67
C ASP A 56 -14.48 4.63 6.35
N PHE A 57 -13.38 4.18 5.74
CA PHE A 57 -13.17 2.78 5.36
C PHE A 57 -13.26 1.81 6.54
N THR A 58 -13.02 2.27 7.78
CA THR A 58 -13.13 1.40 8.98
C THR A 58 -14.57 1.00 9.30
N ARG A 59 -15.55 1.63 8.64
CA ARG A 59 -16.99 1.31 8.72
C ARG A 59 -17.49 0.47 7.57
N ASP A 60 -16.59 0.00 6.70
CA ASP A 60 -16.97 -0.87 5.60
C ASP A 60 -17.63 -2.17 6.11
N ARG A 61 -18.65 -2.61 5.41
CA ARG A 61 -19.36 -3.86 5.72
C ARG A 61 -18.66 -5.09 5.15
N GLN A 62 -17.83 -4.90 4.14
CA GLN A 62 -17.05 -5.97 3.54
C GLN A 62 -16.01 -6.49 4.51
N ARG A 63 -15.69 -7.78 4.41
CA ARG A 63 -14.62 -8.43 5.17
C ARG A 63 -13.52 -8.88 4.24
N TYR A 64 -12.29 -8.80 4.71
CA TYR A 64 -11.09 -8.97 3.92
C TYR A 64 -10.24 -10.10 4.46
N ASP A 65 -9.70 -10.92 3.55
CA ASP A 65 -8.79 -12.01 3.92
C ASP A 65 -7.37 -11.48 4.18
N VAL A 66 -7.00 -10.40 3.49
CA VAL A 66 -5.71 -9.73 3.70
C VAL A 66 -5.93 -8.22 3.71
N ILE A 67 -5.37 -7.56 4.70
CA ILE A 67 -5.29 -6.09 4.73
C ILE A 67 -3.81 -5.71 4.78
N LEU A 68 -3.33 -5.03 3.74
CA LEU A 68 -2.01 -4.42 3.74
C LEU A 68 -2.15 -2.93 4.07
N ASP A 69 -1.65 -2.53 5.25
CA ASP A 69 -1.74 -1.16 5.73
C ASP A 69 -0.40 -0.43 5.58
N ASN A 70 -0.27 0.37 4.52
CA ASN A 70 0.94 1.13 4.21
C ASN A 70 1.02 2.47 4.94
N VAL A 71 0.03 2.85 5.74
CA VAL A 71 -0.04 4.18 6.35
C VAL A 71 -0.12 4.12 7.86
N LEU A 72 -0.86 3.17 8.37
CA LEU A 72 -1.11 2.98 9.81
C LEU A 72 -1.69 4.25 10.49
N ASN A 73 -2.54 4.99 9.78
CA ASN A 73 -3.16 6.22 10.28
C ASN A 73 -4.41 5.97 11.14
N ARG A 74 -4.94 4.77 11.12
CA ARG A 74 -6.05 4.33 11.98
C ARG A 74 -5.55 3.37 13.06
N PRO A 75 -6.26 3.25 14.19
CA PRO A 75 -5.91 2.24 15.18
C PRO A 75 -5.93 0.83 14.58
N PRO A 76 -4.90 0.00 14.77
CA PRO A 76 -4.86 -1.35 14.22
C PRO A 76 -6.08 -2.19 14.58
N SER A 77 -6.68 -1.95 15.75
CA SER A 77 -7.92 -2.62 16.17
C SER A 77 -9.14 -2.25 15.32
N ALA A 78 -9.20 -1.04 14.77
CA ALA A 78 -10.27 -0.65 13.87
C ALA A 78 -10.13 -1.33 12.50
N THR A 79 -8.91 -1.37 11.97
CA THR A 79 -8.59 -2.06 10.71
C THR A 79 -8.80 -3.57 10.84
N ALA A 80 -8.39 -4.17 11.97
CA ALA A 80 -8.53 -5.60 12.21
C ALA A 80 -10.01 -6.07 12.29
N ARG A 81 -10.95 -5.19 12.63
CA ARG A 81 -12.39 -5.53 12.60
C ARG A 81 -12.92 -5.82 11.21
N LEU A 82 -12.23 -5.37 10.18
CA LEU A 82 -12.58 -5.61 8.79
C LEU A 82 -12.08 -6.98 8.28
N LEU A 83 -11.27 -7.68 9.05
CA LEU A 83 -10.76 -9.00 8.66
C LEU A 83 -11.85 -10.08 8.76
N THR A 84 -11.75 -11.07 7.88
CA THR A 84 -12.41 -12.35 8.04
C THR A 84 -11.85 -13.09 9.27
N PRO A 85 -12.51 -14.14 9.77
CA PRO A 85 -11.99 -14.90 10.94
C PRO A 85 -10.59 -15.50 10.75
N ARG A 86 -10.17 -15.73 9.51
CA ARG A 86 -8.82 -16.21 9.13
C ARG A 86 -7.98 -15.13 8.47
N GLY A 87 -8.47 -13.89 8.46
CA GLY A 87 -7.82 -12.80 7.77
C GLY A 87 -6.51 -12.36 8.43
N VAL A 88 -5.65 -11.75 7.64
CA VAL A 88 -4.31 -11.32 8.03
C VAL A 88 -4.16 -9.81 7.86
N LEU A 89 -3.70 -9.14 8.90
CA LEU A 89 -3.26 -7.74 8.85
C LEU A 89 -1.75 -7.68 8.63
N ILE A 90 -1.33 -6.94 7.63
CA ILE A 90 0.09 -6.68 7.32
C ILE A 90 0.35 -5.18 7.48
N PRO A 91 0.80 -4.71 8.66
CA PRO A 91 1.24 -3.34 8.84
C PRO A 91 2.59 -3.15 8.14
N ASN A 92 2.64 -2.28 7.14
CA ASN A 92 3.84 -2.01 6.33
C ASN A 92 4.37 -0.59 6.51
N SER A 93 3.96 0.11 7.56
CA SER A 93 4.41 1.46 7.88
C SER A 93 4.49 1.64 9.38
N ILE A 94 5.36 2.56 9.82
CA ILE A 94 5.42 3.01 11.22
C ILE A 94 4.39 4.12 11.52
N GLY A 95 3.58 4.48 10.54
CA GLY A 95 2.63 5.61 10.63
C GLY A 95 3.30 6.97 10.33
N ASN A 96 2.51 7.88 9.78
CA ASN A 96 2.98 9.23 9.44
C ASN A 96 2.68 10.20 10.60
N THR A 97 3.35 10.05 11.72
CA THR A 97 3.04 10.77 12.97
C THR A 97 4.13 11.80 13.36
N GLY A 98 4.83 12.36 12.38
CA GLY A 98 5.72 13.50 12.63
C GLY A 98 7.08 13.19 13.28
N GLY A 99 7.44 11.90 13.47
CA GLY A 99 8.75 11.51 13.99
C GLY A 99 8.97 10.01 13.96
N LEU A 100 10.24 9.59 13.84
CA LEU A 100 10.64 8.19 13.74
C LEU A 100 10.12 7.33 14.91
N LEU A 101 9.99 7.92 16.10
CA LEU A 101 9.55 7.23 17.31
C LEU A 101 8.03 7.29 17.52
N ALA A 102 7.30 8.21 16.88
CA ALA A 102 5.88 8.43 17.13
C ALA A 102 4.99 7.28 16.60
N GLY A 103 5.48 6.48 15.66
CA GLY A 103 4.79 5.30 15.14
C GLY A 103 5.03 4.02 15.94
N LEU A 104 6.07 3.96 16.78
CA LEU A 104 6.44 2.77 17.55
C LEU A 104 5.30 2.22 18.42
N PRO A 105 4.53 3.04 19.18
CA PRO A 105 3.43 2.52 20.00
C PRO A 105 2.33 1.86 19.16
N ARG A 106 2.07 2.34 17.94
CA ARG A 106 1.07 1.76 17.03
C ARG A 106 1.54 0.42 16.48
N MET A 107 2.81 0.32 16.09
CA MET A 107 3.41 -0.93 15.64
C MET A 107 3.45 -1.97 16.76
N ALA A 108 3.89 -1.58 17.97
CA ALA A 108 3.87 -2.44 19.14
C ALA A 108 2.46 -2.93 19.45
N ARG A 109 1.44 -2.05 19.37
CA ARG A 109 0.05 -2.42 19.57
C ARG A 109 -0.47 -3.37 18.49
N ALA A 110 -0.08 -3.19 17.23
CA ALA A 110 -0.41 -4.12 16.15
C ALA A 110 0.22 -5.50 16.40
N MET A 111 1.49 -5.55 16.83
CA MET A 111 2.17 -6.81 17.18
C MET A 111 1.53 -7.51 18.38
N LEU A 112 1.17 -6.76 19.43
CA LEU A 112 0.47 -7.32 20.60
C LEU A 112 -0.89 -7.91 20.23
N MET A 113 -1.59 -7.35 19.26
CA MET A 113 -2.85 -7.91 18.75
C MET A 113 -2.64 -9.26 18.06
N GLY A 114 -1.46 -9.49 17.46
CA GLY A 114 -1.08 -10.77 16.88
C GLY A 114 -0.91 -11.92 17.89
N LEU A 115 -0.81 -11.60 19.18
CA LEU A 115 -0.82 -12.60 20.27
C LEU A 115 -2.24 -13.07 20.62
N GLY A 116 -3.28 -12.44 20.05
CA GLY A 116 -4.68 -12.76 20.26
C GLY A 116 -5.31 -13.50 19.07
N ARG A 117 -6.59 -13.16 18.80
CA ARG A 117 -7.38 -13.78 17.71
C ARG A 117 -7.05 -13.24 16.31
N THR A 118 -6.37 -12.10 16.22
CA THR A 118 -6.05 -11.46 14.94
C THR A 118 -4.69 -11.91 14.47
N THR A 119 -4.59 -12.46 13.26
CA THR A 119 -3.30 -12.81 12.67
C THR A 119 -2.66 -11.54 12.13
N VAL A 120 -1.55 -11.13 12.74
CA VAL A 120 -0.72 -10.03 12.25
C VAL A 120 0.56 -10.61 11.69
N LYS A 121 0.87 -10.29 10.44
CA LYS A 121 2.14 -10.68 9.80
C LYS A 121 2.93 -9.42 9.45
N THR A 122 4.18 -9.38 9.82
CA THR A 122 5.10 -8.33 9.38
C THR A 122 5.55 -8.64 7.96
N ALA A 123 5.50 -7.66 7.08
CA ALA A 123 6.13 -7.78 5.77
C ALA A 123 7.65 -7.82 5.97
N THR A 124 8.24 -9.00 5.83
CA THR A 124 9.69 -9.15 5.86
C THR A 124 10.23 -8.99 4.46
N LEU A 125 11.05 -7.96 4.24
CA LEU A 125 11.73 -7.76 2.97
C LEU A 125 12.87 -8.78 2.85
N THR A 126 12.69 -9.78 2.01
CA THR A 126 13.76 -10.71 1.63
C THR A 126 14.22 -10.41 0.23
N VAL A 127 15.36 -9.72 0.12
CA VAL A 127 16.00 -9.44 -1.16
C VAL A 127 16.83 -10.65 -1.54
N ASN A 128 16.35 -11.42 -2.52
CA ASN A 128 17.06 -12.55 -3.10
C ASN A 128 16.83 -12.61 -4.62
N ARG A 129 17.62 -13.44 -5.30
CA ARG A 129 17.57 -13.57 -6.77
C ARG A 129 16.19 -14.00 -7.26
N ASP A 130 15.54 -14.93 -6.56
CA ASP A 130 14.26 -15.51 -6.99
C ASP A 130 13.14 -14.47 -6.91
N ASN A 131 13.08 -13.70 -5.82
CA ASN A 131 12.10 -12.63 -5.67
C ASN A 131 12.32 -11.50 -6.68
N LEU A 132 13.57 -11.13 -6.96
CA LEU A 132 13.88 -10.14 -7.98
C LEU A 132 13.55 -10.65 -9.37
N GLY A 133 13.82 -11.91 -9.66
CA GLY A 133 13.45 -12.56 -10.92
C GLY A 133 11.95 -12.60 -11.14
N ALA A 134 11.18 -12.95 -10.11
CA ALA A 134 9.72 -12.94 -10.16
C ALA A 134 9.16 -11.53 -10.44
N LEU A 135 9.73 -10.49 -9.80
CA LEU A 135 9.33 -9.11 -10.07
C LEU A 135 9.69 -8.67 -11.48
N ALA A 136 10.88 -9.04 -11.97
CA ALA A 136 11.30 -8.76 -13.35
C ALA A 136 10.33 -9.39 -14.35
N ALA A 137 9.97 -10.66 -14.17
CA ALA A 137 9.02 -11.36 -15.04
C ALA A 137 7.63 -10.69 -15.06
N LEU A 138 7.13 -10.18 -13.93
CA LEU A 138 5.87 -9.43 -13.86
C LEU A 138 5.94 -8.11 -14.63
N LEU A 139 7.09 -7.44 -14.61
CA LEU A 139 7.33 -6.20 -15.36
C LEU A 139 7.48 -6.49 -16.86
N GLU A 140 8.27 -7.49 -17.24
CA GLU A 140 8.53 -7.88 -18.63
C GLU A 140 7.25 -8.36 -19.34
N SER A 141 6.40 -9.10 -18.62
CA SER A 141 5.09 -9.53 -19.15
C SER A 141 4.06 -8.40 -19.25
N GLY A 142 4.34 -7.22 -18.70
CA GLY A 142 3.39 -6.11 -18.61
C GLY A 142 2.25 -6.35 -17.59
N THR A 143 2.28 -7.45 -16.85
CA THR A 143 1.30 -7.76 -15.80
C THR A 143 1.33 -6.70 -14.69
N VAL A 144 2.51 -6.19 -14.39
CA VAL A 144 2.73 -5.06 -13.50
C VAL A 144 3.49 -3.98 -14.24
N ARG A 145 3.03 -2.75 -14.16
CA ARG A 145 3.69 -1.59 -14.74
C ARG A 145 4.09 -0.59 -13.67
N VAL A 146 5.23 0.05 -13.84
CA VAL A 146 5.66 1.13 -12.97
C VAL A 146 4.82 2.37 -13.26
N VAL A 147 4.09 2.85 -12.26
CA VAL A 147 3.40 4.13 -12.35
C VAL A 147 4.42 5.23 -12.08
N ILE A 148 4.77 6.00 -13.11
CA ILE A 148 5.63 7.18 -12.99
C ILE A 148 4.73 8.40 -12.83
N ASP A 149 4.88 9.12 -11.72
CA ASP A 149 4.17 10.36 -11.47
C ASP A 149 4.82 11.53 -12.21
N GLN A 150 6.14 11.67 -12.03
CA GLN A 150 6.91 12.71 -12.68
C GLN A 150 8.34 12.26 -12.95
N THR A 151 8.90 12.77 -14.05
CA THR A 151 10.30 12.56 -14.43
C THR A 151 11.04 13.89 -14.36
N TYR A 152 12.23 13.88 -13.82
CA TYR A 152 13.11 15.02 -13.68
C TYR A 152 14.44 14.77 -14.38
N PRO A 153 15.09 15.77 -14.97
CA PRO A 153 16.48 15.65 -15.42
C PRO A 153 17.42 15.59 -14.19
N LEU A 154 18.63 15.08 -14.39
CA LEU A 154 19.60 14.84 -13.33
C LEU A 154 19.96 16.10 -12.53
N ASP A 155 20.09 17.23 -13.18
CA ASP A 155 20.36 18.54 -12.56
C ASP A 155 19.22 19.04 -11.66
N CYS A 156 18.00 18.52 -11.83
CA CYS A 156 16.82 18.81 -11.03
C CYS A 156 16.57 17.79 -9.91
N THR A 157 17.56 16.97 -9.54
CA THR A 157 17.42 15.92 -8.51
C THR A 157 16.91 16.47 -7.17
N ALA A 158 17.34 17.66 -6.76
CA ALA A 158 16.86 18.30 -5.53
C ALA A 158 15.34 18.54 -5.56
N ALA A 159 14.80 18.98 -6.71
CA ALA A 159 13.36 19.18 -6.90
C ALA A 159 12.61 17.82 -6.90
N ALA A 160 13.18 16.80 -7.53
CA ALA A 160 12.63 15.42 -7.50
C ALA A 160 12.51 14.87 -6.07
N VAL A 161 13.56 15.06 -5.26
CA VAL A 161 13.56 14.66 -3.85
C VAL A 161 12.53 15.48 -3.05
N ALA A 162 12.46 16.79 -3.26
CA ALA A 162 11.46 17.64 -2.59
C ALA A 162 10.03 17.20 -2.95
N HIS A 163 9.75 16.87 -4.22
CA HIS A 163 8.47 16.33 -4.67
C HIS A 163 8.13 15.00 -3.95
N MET A 164 9.08 14.09 -3.89
CA MET A 164 8.92 12.80 -3.20
C MET A 164 8.66 12.99 -1.69
N LEU A 165 9.43 13.85 -1.02
CA LEU A 165 9.30 14.14 0.41
C LEU A 165 8.02 14.93 0.73
N GLY A 166 7.50 15.71 -0.20
CA GLY A 166 6.20 16.37 -0.09
C GLY A 166 5.03 15.39 0.01
N HIS A 167 5.29 14.10 -0.18
CA HIS A 167 4.33 13.01 -0.08
C HIS A 167 3.10 13.15 -1.01
N HIS A 168 3.26 13.85 -2.11
CA HIS A 168 2.21 14.05 -3.12
C HIS A 168 2.38 13.16 -4.36
N ALA A 169 3.52 12.44 -4.46
CA ALA A 169 3.80 11.56 -5.57
C ALA A 169 2.77 10.42 -5.70
N ARG A 170 2.21 10.28 -6.91
CA ARG A 170 1.15 9.30 -7.26
C ARG A 170 1.72 7.99 -7.81
N GLY A 171 2.95 7.70 -7.50
CA GLY A 171 3.69 6.53 -7.97
C GLY A 171 5.17 6.68 -7.66
N LYS A 172 6.00 6.48 -8.66
CA LYS A 172 7.46 6.69 -8.60
C LYS A 172 7.83 8.02 -9.22
N VAL A 173 8.86 8.64 -8.68
CA VAL A 173 9.54 9.78 -9.30
C VAL A 173 10.77 9.23 -10.00
N ALA A 174 10.94 9.56 -11.27
CA ALA A 174 12.05 9.12 -12.09
C ALA A 174 13.04 10.27 -12.32
N ILE A 175 14.30 9.92 -12.53
CA ILE A 175 15.35 10.85 -12.93
C ILE A 175 15.94 10.32 -14.22
N THR A 176 16.01 11.16 -15.26
CA THR A 176 16.71 10.86 -16.50
C THR A 176 18.18 11.21 -16.35
N VAL A 177 19.04 10.26 -16.70
CA VAL A 177 20.49 10.44 -16.79
C VAL A 177 20.81 10.47 -18.28
N PRO A 178 21.56 11.48 -18.77
CA PRO A 178 21.96 11.58 -20.17
C PRO A 178 22.87 10.42 -20.60
#